data_caabba4dfeb2e9e31587d7b1dcc7bdd4
#
_entry.id   caabba4dfeb2e9e31587d7b1dcc7bdd4
#
_cell.length_a   1.000
_cell.length_b   1.000
_cell.length_c   1.000
_cell.angle_alpha   90.00
_cell.angle_beta   90.00
_cell.angle_gamma   90.00
#
_symmetry.space_group_name_H-M   'P 1'
#
loop_
_entity.id
_entity.type
_entity.pdbx_description
1 polymer ?
#
loop_
_entity_poly.entity_id
_entity_poly.type
_entity_poly.pdbx_seq_one_letter_code
_entity_poly.pdbx_strand_id
1 'polypeptide(L)'
;MQFILQFVTFGVSGFLQNLKKRTSGKKLGRYVPVSYRLLLTARINRWYSPTGYRLYFFNVIYLSNEIITYICREQNVKRMKNILIVLFIILLNILNPQYLLAKDLKFNRLTAENGLPYSTANVMLQDDNGFLWIGTHTGLCRYDGINTEIYSEFDNRQVRSLAETEGNWLWVGMENGLARINLKTRKMEPVLCEGKTELQRVSAIHWGKDEKVYVAAIDGLFVYDKGELKHVVAEEGQVFSILENTLTDYWLLTEKALLNLDTKTGKITKYAWPLRFNPFFLASLNSYKNVLYISAEYNSMLRFDMKNRRFMNEFAVEDKKRTYPLIIDGGQLFVNTTWGIEVLSCATNRLQYTIAADEDMRNGLRSNQFYSMYKKGTTLWLGIFSGGIAYSQVENDAFNVYRLPGAEFTTLNRQVRSFCIVSDDVKLIGTRNGLLLVSEKENRVRTFTTQDYPALLSNSILFIQPFGGEDDYLIGTTK
;
A
#
# COMPACT_ATOMS: atom_id res chain seq x y z
N MET A 1 -3.96 9.07 -16.97
CA MET A 1 -2.97 9.71 -17.84
C MET A 1 -3.53 10.08 -19.22
N GLN A 2 -4.18 9.18 -19.97
CA GLN A 2 -4.89 9.51 -21.23
C GLN A 2 -6.00 10.56 -21.05
N PHE A 3 -6.72 10.58 -19.94
CA PHE A 3 -7.77 11.55 -19.64
C PHE A 3 -7.25 12.98 -19.41
N ILE A 4 -6.12 13.15 -18.77
CA ILE A 4 -5.49 14.49 -18.55
C ILE A 4 -4.95 15.03 -19.87
N LEU A 5 -4.36 14.18 -20.71
CA LEU A 5 -3.93 14.55 -22.07
C LEU A 5 -5.12 14.91 -22.97
N GLN A 6 -6.28 14.24 -22.84
CA GLN A 6 -7.50 14.61 -23.56
C GLN A 6 -8.07 15.96 -23.08
N PHE A 7 -8.05 16.26 -21.77
CA PHE A 7 -8.54 17.55 -21.26
C PHE A 7 -7.67 18.73 -21.69
N VAL A 8 -6.35 18.56 -21.69
CA VAL A 8 -5.41 19.60 -22.18
C VAL A 8 -5.54 19.77 -23.68
N THR A 9 -5.70 18.70 -24.46
CA THR A 9 -5.92 18.79 -25.91
C THR A 9 -7.29 19.35 -26.26
N PHE A 10 -8.35 19.04 -25.51
CA PHE A 10 -9.69 19.60 -25.71
C PHE A 10 -9.75 21.09 -25.36
N GLY A 11 -9.12 21.50 -24.25
CA GLY A 11 -9.05 22.91 -23.85
C GLY A 11 -8.29 23.77 -24.86
N VAL A 12 -7.17 23.29 -25.38
CA VAL A 12 -6.36 23.98 -26.38
C VAL A 12 -7.02 23.98 -27.75
N SER A 13 -7.66 22.89 -28.18
CA SER A 13 -8.37 22.85 -29.46
C SER A 13 -9.63 23.71 -29.47
N GLY A 14 -10.40 23.76 -28.37
CA GLY A 14 -11.54 24.65 -28.21
C GLY A 14 -11.15 26.13 -28.21
N PHE A 15 -10.01 26.46 -27.63
CA PHE A 15 -9.43 27.80 -27.61
C PHE A 15 -8.97 28.22 -29.01
N LEU A 16 -8.33 27.34 -29.77
CA LEU A 16 -7.87 27.56 -31.13
C LEU A 16 -9.03 27.70 -32.12
N GLN A 17 -10.13 26.93 -31.97
CA GLN A 17 -11.35 27.08 -32.75
C GLN A 17 -12.06 28.42 -32.49
N ASN A 18 -12.09 28.89 -31.24
CA ASN A 18 -12.67 30.21 -30.94
C ASN A 18 -11.79 31.38 -31.45
N LEU A 19 -10.48 31.23 -31.51
CA LEU A 19 -9.60 32.18 -32.18
C LEU A 19 -9.82 32.23 -33.66
N LYS A 20 -9.99 31.10 -34.34
CA LYS A 20 -10.31 31.04 -35.78
C LYS A 20 -11.66 31.69 -36.12
N LYS A 21 -12.69 31.53 -35.29
CA LYS A 21 -14.01 32.17 -35.50
C LYS A 21 -14.01 33.70 -35.35
N ARG A 22 -13.08 34.26 -34.55
CA ARG A 22 -13.00 35.72 -34.35
C ARG A 22 -12.10 36.46 -35.33
N THR A 23 -11.22 35.77 -36.05
CA THR A 23 -10.33 36.38 -37.04
C THR A 23 -10.89 36.37 -38.47
N SER A 24 -11.99 35.66 -38.73
CA SER A 24 -12.63 35.60 -40.06
C SER A 24 -13.45 36.85 -40.44
N GLY A 25 -13.52 37.86 -39.57
CA GLY A 25 -14.35 39.09 -39.80
C GLY A 25 -13.58 40.36 -40.15
N LYS A 26 -12.26 40.35 -40.29
CA LYS A 26 -11.49 41.54 -40.69
C LYS A 26 -10.58 41.24 -41.89
N LYS A 27 -10.89 41.88 -43.03
CA LYS A 27 -9.97 41.92 -44.16
C LYS A 27 -8.65 42.55 -43.76
N LEU A 28 -7.58 41.76 -43.80
CA LEU A 28 -6.22 42.24 -43.83
C LEU A 28 -5.44 41.39 -44.82
N GLY A 29 -4.73 42.13 -45.70
CA GLY A 29 -4.04 41.62 -46.85
C GLY A 29 -2.92 40.63 -46.52
N ARG A 30 -2.68 39.79 -47.51
CA ARG A 30 -1.49 38.97 -47.78
C ARG A 30 -0.58 38.69 -46.59
N TYR A 31 -0.78 37.57 -45.93
CA TYR A 31 0.29 36.84 -45.25
C TYR A 31 0.05 35.32 -45.37
N VAL A 32 1.13 34.62 -45.65
CA VAL A 32 1.28 33.19 -45.88
C VAL A 32 0.73 32.36 -44.69
N PRO A 33 -0.01 31.26 -44.91
CA PRO A 33 -0.46 30.41 -43.82
C PRO A 33 0.73 29.57 -43.36
N VAL A 34 1.36 29.96 -42.24
CA VAL A 34 2.25 29.08 -41.50
C VAL A 34 1.41 28.13 -40.68
N SER A 35 1.44 26.88 -41.00
CA SER A 35 0.81 25.79 -40.24
C SER A 35 1.58 25.62 -38.91
N TYR A 36 1.03 26.13 -37.82
CA TYR A 36 1.60 25.91 -36.47
C TYR A 36 1.29 24.49 -36.03
N ARG A 37 2.30 23.62 -36.06
CA ARG A 37 2.32 22.39 -35.28
C ARG A 37 2.85 22.72 -33.89
N LEU A 38 1.95 22.73 -32.90
CA LEU A 38 2.36 22.68 -31.49
C LEU A 38 2.92 21.27 -31.22
N LEU A 39 4.21 21.11 -31.19
CA LEU A 39 4.87 19.89 -30.74
C LEU A 39 5.02 19.99 -29.20
N LEU A 40 4.07 19.37 -28.48
CA LEU A 40 4.22 19.03 -27.06
C LEU A 40 5.04 17.74 -26.99
N THR A 41 6.34 17.84 -26.79
CA THR A 41 7.17 16.68 -26.44
C THR A 41 7.31 16.61 -24.93
N ALA A 42 6.51 15.74 -24.30
CA ALA A 42 6.76 15.35 -22.92
C ALA A 42 7.81 14.23 -22.90
N ARG A 43 9.00 14.51 -22.42
CA ARG A 43 10.00 13.49 -22.12
C ARG A 43 9.84 13.08 -20.65
N ILE A 44 9.52 11.83 -20.40
CA ILE A 44 9.49 11.24 -19.05
C ILE A 44 10.93 10.83 -18.73
N ASN A 45 11.57 11.54 -17.83
CA ASN A 45 12.86 11.11 -17.28
C ASN A 45 12.61 10.39 -15.94
N ARG A 46 13.09 9.14 -15.86
CA ARG A 46 13.06 8.36 -14.63
C ARG A 46 14.31 8.67 -13.81
N TRP A 47 14.12 9.19 -12.61
CA TRP A 47 15.20 9.39 -11.65
C TRP A 47 14.88 8.59 -10.38
N TYR A 48 15.91 8.03 -9.75
CA TYR A 48 15.81 7.36 -8.47
C TYR A 48 16.38 8.28 -7.38
N SER A 49 15.68 8.42 -6.27
CA SER A 49 16.22 9.11 -5.11
C SER A 49 17.13 8.16 -4.32
N PRO A 50 18.08 8.66 -3.53
CA PRO A 50 18.91 7.81 -2.64
C PRO A 50 18.12 6.99 -1.62
N THR A 51 16.86 7.34 -1.38
CA THR A 51 15.94 6.69 -0.43
C THR A 51 15.03 5.63 -1.06
N GLY A 52 15.29 5.21 -2.32
CA GLY A 52 14.50 4.16 -2.99
C GLY A 52 13.12 4.59 -3.50
N TYR A 53 12.83 5.88 -3.56
CA TYR A 53 11.58 6.39 -4.12
C TYR A 53 11.68 6.65 -5.61
N ARG A 54 10.68 6.23 -6.39
CA ARG A 54 10.55 6.54 -7.83
C ARG A 54 10.01 7.95 -8.00
N LEU A 55 10.82 8.88 -8.50
CA LEU A 55 10.41 10.24 -8.86
C LEU A 55 10.13 10.31 -10.37
N TYR A 56 8.89 10.64 -10.74
CA TYR A 56 8.53 10.95 -12.12
C TYR A 56 8.54 12.44 -12.33
N PHE A 57 9.53 12.95 -13.09
CA PHE A 57 9.58 14.34 -13.49
C PHE A 57 8.94 14.53 -14.87
N PHE A 58 7.95 15.41 -14.93
CA PHE A 58 7.46 15.94 -16.18
C PHE A 58 8.29 17.18 -16.54
N ASN A 59 9.20 17.06 -17.49
CA ASN A 59 9.90 18.22 -18.00
C ASN A 59 9.00 19.02 -18.94
N VAL A 60 8.95 20.28 -18.63
CA VAL A 60 8.03 21.30 -19.04
C VAL A 60 8.36 21.88 -20.39
N ILE A 61 7.30 22.08 -21.09
CA ILE A 61 6.93 23.09 -22.08
C ILE A 61 8.06 24.07 -22.48
N TYR A 62 8.65 23.85 -23.65
CA TYR A 62 9.29 24.91 -24.41
C TYR A 62 8.19 25.70 -25.15
N LEU A 63 7.82 26.84 -24.60
CA LEU A 63 7.11 27.87 -25.37
C LEU A 63 8.14 28.50 -26.32
N SER A 64 7.88 28.39 -27.62
CA SER A 64 8.78 29.03 -28.61
C SER A 64 8.82 30.54 -28.38
N ASN A 65 9.99 31.17 -28.62
CA ASN A 65 10.17 32.61 -28.51
C ASN A 65 9.13 33.40 -29.32
N GLU A 66 8.55 32.82 -30.35
CA GLU A 66 7.50 33.45 -31.18
C GLU A 66 6.17 33.61 -30.42
N ILE A 67 5.78 32.67 -29.55
CA ILE A 67 4.57 32.80 -28.73
C ILE A 67 4.77 33.88 -27.66
N ILE A 68 5.95 33.96 -27.07
CA ILE A 68 6.31 35.01 -26.10
C ILE A 68 6.29 36.39 -26.79
N THR A 69 6.81 36.48 -28.02
CA THR A 69 6.85 37.71 -28.81
C THR A 69 5.45 38.13 -29.27
N TYR A 70 4.56 37.18 -29.59
CA TYR A 70 3.15 37.44 -29.92
C TYR A 70 2.36 37.98 -28.71
N ILE A 71 2.57 37.39 -27.53
CA ILE A 71 1.95 37.82 -26.27
C ILE A 71 2.40 39.25 -25.88
N CYS A 72 3.65 39.58 -26.10
CA CYS A 72 4.20 40.90 -25.79
C CYS A 72 3.78 42.01 -26.78
N ARG A 73 3.29 41.66 -27.98
CA ARG A 73 2.94 42.64 -29.04
C ARG A 73 1.52 43.18 -28.96
N GLU A 74 0.61 42.52 -28.26
CA GLU A 74 -0.77 43.01 -28.05
C GLU A 74 -0.87 43.75 -26.71
N GLN A 75 -0.96 45.09 -26.75
CA GLN A 75 -1.14 46.00 -25.62
C GLN A 75 -2.53 45.82 -24.94
N ASN A 76 -2.87 44.66 -24.47
CA ASN A 76 -4.13 44.43 -23.76
C ASN A 76 -3.84 43.91 -22.33
N VAL A 77 -3.53 44.82 -21.43
CA VAL A 77 -3.17 44.57 -20.02
C VAL A 77 -4.15 43.65 -19.31
N LYS A 78 -5.46 43.69 -19.62
CA LYS A 78 -6.48 42.78 -19.05
C LYS A 78 -6.34 41.33 -19.55
N ARG A 79 -5.94 41.12 -20.81
CA ARG A 79 -5.71 39.78 -21.36
C ARG A 79 -4.42 39.14 -20.84
N MET A 80 -3.37 39.95 -20.73
CA MET A 80 -2.11 39.50 -20.10
C MET A 80 -2.31 39.06 -18.66
N LYS A 81 -3.11 39.81 -17.89
CA LYS A 81 -3.42 39.43 -16.49
C LYS A 81 -4.13 38.08 -16.41
N ASN A 82 -5.06 37.78 -17.31
CA ASN A 82 -5.76 36.49 -17.34
C ASN A 82 -4.84 35.34 -17.82
N ILE A 83 -3.94 35.58 -18.76
CA ILE A 83 -2.96 34.60 -19.22
C ILE A 83 -1.94 34.32 -18.12
N LEU A 84 -1.46 35.34 -17.41
CA LEU A 84 -0.57 35.20 -16.25
C LEU A 84 -1.24 34.45 -15.10
N ILE A 85 -2.54 34.67 -14.85
CA ILE A 85 -3.29 33.93 -13.84
C ILE A 85 -3.43 32.46 -14.25
N VAL A 86 -3.73 32.16 -15.50
CA VAL A 86 -3.81 30.77 -16.01
C VAL A 86 -2.43 30.08 -15.95
N LEU A 87 -1.36 30.79 -16.35
CA LEU A 87 0.01 30.27 -16.24
C LEU A 87 0.43 30.08 -14.77
N PHE A 88 0.01 30.97 -13.88
CA PHE A 88 0.25 30.84 -12.44
C PHE A 88 -0.54 29.70 -11.82
N ILE A 89 -1.79 29.47 -12.24
CA ILE A 89 -2.59 28.29 -11.83
C ILE A 89 -1.97 27.00 -12.37
N ILE A 90 -1.50 26.99 -13.62
CA ILE A 90 -0.77 25.86 -14.20
C ILE A 90 0.54 25.62 -13.43
N LEU A 91 1.28 26.69 -13.12
CA LEU A 91 2.51 26.63 -12.33
C LEU A 91 2.24 26.17 -10.89
N LEU A 92 1.16 26.61 -10.25
CA LEU A 92 0.71 26.13 -8.95
C LEU A 92 0.30 24.65 -8.97
N ASN A 93 -0.31 24.17 -10.05
CA ASN A 93 -0.60 22.75 -10.22
C ASN A 93 0.65 21.92 -10.53
N ILE A 94 1.67 22.52 -11.17
CA ILE A 94 2.98 21.90 -11.39
C ILE A 94 3.83 21.96 -10.10
N LEU A 95 3.72 23.03 -9.31
CA LEU A 95 4.42 23.22 -8.03
C LEU A 95 3.71 22.57 -6.84
N ASN A 96 2.49 22.08 -7.02
CA ASN A 96 1.87 21.09 -6.12
C ASN A 96 2.11 19.69 -6.72
N PRO A 97 3.28 19.16 -6.61
CA PRO A 97 3.52 17.78 -6.97
C PRO A 97 2.85 16.93 -5.90
N GLN A 98 1.64 16.49 -6.14
CA GLN A 98 1.19 15.22 -5.59
C GLN A 98 2.05 14.17 -6.31
N TYR A 99 3.32 14.10 -5.88
CA TYR A 99 4.20 13.03 -6.32
C TYR A 99 3.56 11.74 -5.84
N LEU A 100 3.11 10.93 -6.79
CA LEU A 100 2.86 9.52 -6.53
C LEU A 100 4.22 8.92 -6.16
N LEU A 101 4.55 9.01 -4.87
CA LEU A 101 5.72 8.37 -4.29
C LEU A 101 5.41 6.88 -4.23
N ALA A 102 5.72 6.15 -5.30
CA ALA A 102 5.66 4.69 -5.25
C ALA A 102 6.85 4.19 -4.42
N LYS A 103 6.60 3.53 -3.32
CA LYS A 103 7.64 2.84 -2.55
C LYS A 103 8.02 1.55 -3.30
N ASP A 104 9.28 1.40 -3.67
CA ASP A 104 9.79 0.21 -4.39
C ASP A 104 9.99 -0.94 -3.38
N LEU A 105 8.90 -1.59 -3.01
CA LEU A 105 8.90 -2.74 -2.12
C LEU A 105 9.02 -4.02 -2.95
N LYS A 106 9.83 -4.97 -2.47
CA LYS A 106 9.90 -6.31 -3.03
C LYS A 106 9.03 -7.25 -2.23
N PHE A 107 8.16 -7.97 -2.94
CA PHE A 107 7.25 -8.92 -2.35
C PHE A 107 7.70 -10.36 -2.60
N ASN A 108 7.78 -11.12 -1.53
CA ASN A 108 7.79 -12.58 -1.58
C ASN A 108 6.35 -13.08 -1.72
N ARG A 109 6.20 -14.33 -2.14
CA ARG A 109 4.87 -14.91 -2.40
C ARG A 109 4.72 -16.26 -1.74
N LEU A 110 3.54 -16.50 -1.20
CA LEU A 110 3.06 -17.78 -0.70
C LEU A 110 1.82 -18.16 -1.53
N THR A 111 1.90 -19.27 -2.24
CA THR A 111 0.88 -19.73 -3.20
C THR A 111 0.48 -21.16 -2.91
N ALA A 112 -0.44 -21.72 -3.68
CA ALA A 112 -0.79 -23.15 -3.60
C ALA A 112 0.42 -24.07 -3.81
N GLU A 113 1.41 -23.66 -4.62
CA GLU A 113 2.68 -24.37 -4.80
C GLU A 113 3.49 -24.46 -3.50
N ASN A 114 3.30 -23.53 -2.59
CA ASN A 114 3.89 -23.50 -1.25
C ASN A 114 2.97 -24.14 -0.18
N GLY A 115 1.88 -24.79 -0.58
CA GLY A 115 0.99 -25.53 0.31
C GLY A 115 -0.20 -24.75 0.87
N LEU A 116 -0.54 -23.56 0.30
CA LEU A 116 -1.81 -22.91 0.67
C LEU A 116 -3.00 -23.76 0.24
N PRO A 117 -4.00 -24.00 1.12
CA PRO A 117 -5.17 -24.82 0.79
C PRO A 117 -6.08 -24.18 -0.27
N TYR A 118 -5.98 -22.85 -0.44
CA TYR A 118 -6.72 -22.08 -1.44
C TYR A 118 -6.00 -20.79 -1.82
N SER A 119 -6.22 -20.34 -3.04
CA SER A 119 -5.50 -19.18 -3.61
C SER A 119 -5.95 -17.81 -3.09
N THR A 120 -6.95 -17.74 -2.21
CA THR A 120 -7.41 -16.49 -1.60
C THR A 120 -7.39 -16.61 -0.08
N ALA A 121 -6.58 -15.77 0.57
CA ALA A 121 -6.56 -15.63 2.02
C ALA A 121 -7.62 -14.60 2.46
N ASN A 122 -8.57 -15.05 3.27
CA ASN A 122 -9.64 -14.20 3.81
C ASN A 122 -9.16 -13.40 5.01
N VAL A 123 -8.37 -14.03 5.87
CA VAL A 123 -7.86 -13.47 7.11
C VAL A 123 -6.48 -14.04 7.41
N MET A 124 -5.63 -13.21 8.01
CA MET A 124 -4.29 -13.58 8.44
C MET A 124 -4.05 -13.07 9.84
N LEU A 125 -3.32 -13.84 10.65
CA LEU A 125 -2.91 -13.48 12.00
C LEU A 125 -1.57 -14.14 12.30
N GLN A 126 -0.59 -13.39 12.77
CA GLN A 126 0.64 -13.94 13.30
C GLN A 126 0.53 -14.09 14.81
N ASP A 127 0.67 -15.31 15.31
CA ASP A 127 0.63 -15.60 16.74
C ASP A 127 1.88 -15.09 17.48
N ASP A 128 1.86 -15.15 18.79
CA ASP A 128 2.98 -14.68 19.62
C ASP A 128 4.22 -15.57 19.52
N ASN A 129 4.08 -16.81 18.98
CA ASN A 129 5.20 -17.66 18.64
C ASN A 129 5.83 -17.36 17.28
N GLY A 130 5.21 -16.44 16.50
CA GLY A 130 5.69 -15.99 15.20
C GLY A 130 5.13 -16.77 14.01
N PHE A 131 4.26 -17.76 14.21
CA PHE A 131 3.60 -18.49 13.13
C PHE A 131 2.48 -17.67 12.50
N LEU A 132 2.41 -17.67 11.18
CA LEU A 132 1.32 -17.02 10.46
C LEU A 132 0.15 -18.00 10.25
N TRP A 133 -0.98 -17.70 10.85
CA TRP A 133 -2.24 -18.39 10.63
C TRP A 133 -2.99 -17.75 9.47
N ILE A 134 -3.50 -18.58 8.56
CA ILE A 134 -4.11 -18.15 7.32
C ILE A 134 -5.46 -18.86 7.17
N GLY A 135 -6.53 -18.08 7.27
CA GLY A 135 -7.87 -18.52 6.99
C GLY A 135 -8.24 -18.30 5.53
N THR A 136 -8.76 -19.34 4.88
CA THR A 136 -9.13 -19.33 3.46
C THR A 136 -10.61 -19.67 3.27
N HIS A 137 -11.07 -19.74 2.02
CA HIS A 137 -12.43 -20.19 1.70
C HIS A 137 -12.65 -21.68 1.97
N THR A 138 -11.58 -22.46 2.01
CA THR A 138 -11.68 -23.93 2.12
C THR A 138 -10.96 -24.52 3.32
N GLY A 139 -10.46 -23.70 4.23
CA GLY A 139 -9.78 -24.21 5.41
C GLY A 139 -8.86 -23.24 6.11
N LEU A 140 -8.15 -23.77 7.09
CA LEU A 140 -7.16 -23.08 7.91
C LEU A 140 -5.79 -23.73 7.72
N CYS A 141 -4.75 -22.91 7.60
CA CYS A 141 -3.38 -23.40 7.64
C CYS A 141 -2.48 -22.48 8.47
N ARG A 142 -1.32 -23.01 8.87
CA ARG A 142 -0.28 -22.32 9.61
C ARG A 142 1.02 -22.34 8.83
N TYR A 143 1.67 -21.21 8.68
CA TYR A 143 2.94 -21.03 7.98
C TYR A 143 4.05 -20.69 8.97
N ASP A 144 5.16 -21.42 8.91
CA ASP A 144 6.32 -21.26 9.82
C ASP A 144 7.45 -20.40 9.22
N GLY A 145 7.26 -19.86 8.03
CA GLY A 145 8.27 -19.13 7.26
C GLY A 145 8.85 -19.96 6.10
N ILE A 146 8.68 -21.30 6.12
CA ILE A 146 9.17 -22.25 5.12
C ILE A 146 8.05 -23.18 4.66
N ASN A 147 7.38 -23.82 5.60
CA ASN A 147 6.37 -24.87 5.36
C ASN A 147 4.97 -24.39 5.76
N THR A 148 3.98 -24.94 5.08
CA THR A 148 2.56 -24.72 5.41
C THR A 148 1.98 -26.03 5.97
N GLU A 149 1.42 -25.97 7.18
CA GLU A 149 0.69 -27.06 7.84
C GLU A 149 -0.81 -26.80 7.69
N ILE A 150 -1.53 -27.75 7.10
CA ILE A 150 -2.99 -27.68 6.90
C ILE A 150 -3.68 -28.32 8.10
N TYR A 151 -4.74 -27.68 8.61
CA TYR A 151 -5.57 -28.17 9.68
C TYR A 151 -6.84 -28.81 9.09
N SER A 152 -6.84 -30.14 8.94
CA SER A 152 -7.89 -30.91 8.28
C SER A 152 -9.26 -30.81 8.95
N GLU A 153 -9.31 -30.46 10.24
CA GLU A 153 -10.54 -30.22 10.99
C GLU A 153 -11.34 -29.02 10.42
N PHE A 154 -10.69 -28.20 9.62
CA PHE A 154 -11.29 -27.03 8.95
C PHE A 154 -11.49 -27.25 7.44
N ASP A 155 -11.30 -28.44 6.92
CA ASP A 155 -11.48 -28.74 5.50
C ASP A 155 -12.91 -28.39 5.04
N ASN A 156 -13.00 -27.69 3.91
CA ASN A 156 -14.24 -27.17 3.32
C ASN A 156 -15.01 -26.18 4.23
N ARG A 157 -14.34 -25.59 5.21
CA ARG A 157 -14.91 -24.55 6.06
C ARG A 157 -14.30 -23.19 5.71
N GLN A 158 -15.13 -22.25 5.33
CA GLN A 158 -14.66 -20.89 5.08
C GLN A 158 -14.33 -20.20 6.40
N VAL A 159 -13.05 -19.91 6.61
CA VAL A 159 -12.55 -19.14 7.77
C VAL A 159 -12.65 -17.64 7.45
N ARG A 160 -13.24 -16.88 8.38
CA ARG A 160 -13.52 -15.44 8.22
C ARG A 160 -12.78 -14.56 9.21
N SER A 161 -12.53 -15.04 10.41
CA SER A 161 -11.90 -14.26 11.46
C SER A 161 -10.99 -15.12 12.33
N LEU A 162 -9.92 -14.51 12.83
CA LEU A 162 -8.95 -15.12 13.73
C LEU A 162 -8.65 -14.15 14.87
N ALA A 163 -8.47 -14.68 16.07
CA ALA A 163 -7.96 -13.94 17.22
C ALA A 163 -7.15 -14.85 18.13
N GLU A 164 -6.01 -14.37 18.60
CA GLU A 164 -5.25 -15.03 19.66
C GLU A 164 -5.67 -14.44 21.01
N THR A 165 -5.74 -15.30 22.03
CA THR A 165 -6.06 -14.87 23.39
C THR A 165 -5.01 -15.41 24.36
N GLU A 166 -4.95 -14.84 25.54
CA GLU A 166 -4.16 -15.39 26.62
C GLU A 166 -4.48 -16.86 26.88
N GLY A 167 -3.53 -17.61 27.43
CA GLY A 167 -3.67 -19.04 27.65
C GLY A 167 -3.40 -19.90 26.41
N ASN A 168 -2.80 -19.32 25.35
CA ASN A 168 -2.44 -20.02 24.10
C ASN A 168 -3.63 -20.57 23.33
N TRP A 169 -4.69 -19.79 23.19
CA TRP A 169 -5.83 -20.14 22.38
C TRP A 169 -5.92 -19.29 21.13
N LEU A 170 -6.00 -19.94 19.97
CA LEU A 170 -6.39 -19.31 18.71
C LEU A 170 -7.88 -19.56 18.48
N TRP A 171 -8.63 -18.49 18.38
CA TRP A 171 -10.05 -18.52 18.03
C TRP A 171 -10.23 -18.43 16.51
N VAL A 172 -11.11 -19.27 15.99
CA VAL A 172 -11.35 -19.40 14.55
C VAL A 172 -12.84 -19.22 14.27
N GLY A 173 -13.18 -18.08 13.68
CA GLY A 173 -14.55 -17.80 13.23
C GLY A 173 -14.74 -18.22 11.78
N MET A 174 -15.82 -18.91 11.50
CA MET A 174 -16.13 -19.49 10.21
C MET A 174 -17.45 -18.95 9.64
N GLU A 175 -17.73 -19.27 8.38
CA GLU A 175 -19.06 -19.07 7.80
C GLU A 175 -20.12 -19.82 8.60
N ASN A 176 -19.80 -21.06 9.03
CA ASN A 176 -20.65 -21.89 9.87
C ASN A 176 -19.80 -22.38 11.03
N GLY A 177 -20.00 -21.80 12.22
CA GLY A 177 -19.37 -22.22 13.46
C GLY A 177 -18.30 -21.28 14.00
N LEU A 178 -17.97 -21.56 15.25
CA LEU A 178 -16.87 -20.96 16.00
C LEU A 178 -16.07 -22.09 16.66
N ALA A 179 -14.78 -22.06 16.58
CA ALA A 179 -13.90 -23.01 17.23
C ALA A 179 -12.71 -22.30 17.86
N ARG A 180 -12.00 -23.01 18.74
CA ARG A 180 -10.71 -22.56 19.25
C ARG A 180 -9.69 -23.69 19.19
N ILE A 181 -8.44 -23.36 18.98
CA ILE A 181 -7.32 -24.29 18.92
C ILE A 181 -6.38 -23.96 20.09
N ASN A 182 -6.05 -24.96 20.86
CA ASN A 182 -4.97 -24.81 21.86
C ASN A 182 -3.62 -24.84 21.15
N LEU A 183 -2.88 -23.76 21.17
CA LEU A 183 -1.61 -23.61 20.42
C LEU A 183 -0.50 -24.55 20.92
N LYS A 184 -0.57 -25.03 22.16
CA LYS A 184 0.40 -26.00 22.73
C LYS A 184 0.06 -27.43 22.34
N THR A 185 -1.20 -27.82 22.51
CA THR A 185 -1.62 -29.21 22.27
C THR A 185 -2.10 -29.44 20.85
N ARG A 186 -2.35 -28.38 20.08
CA ARG A 186 -2.91 -28.35 18.72
C ARG A 186 -4.31 -28.94 18.62
N LYS A 187 -4.99 -29.15 19.73
CA LYS A 187 -6.35 -29.68 19.76
C LYS A 187 -7.36 -28.59 19.47
N MET A 188 -8.29 -28.87 18.57
CA MET A 188 -9.43 -28.04 18.23
C MET A 188 -10.62 -28.38 19.12
N GLU A 189 -11.34 -27.37 19.58
CA GLU A 189 -12.59 -27.48 20.33
C GLU A 189 -13.65 -26.57 19.67
N PRO A 190 -14.82 -27.12 19.31
CA PRO A 190 -15.92 -26.29 18.85
C PRO A 190 -16.51 -25.49 20.00
N VAL A 191 -16.93 -24.24 19.71
CA VAL A 191 -17.62 -23.39 20.67
C VAL A 191 -19.05 -23.16 20.21
N LEU A 192 -19.99 -23.57 21.04
CA LEU A 192 -21.42 -23.52 20.76
C LEU A 192 -22.08 -22.44 21.62
N CYS A 193 -23.11 -21.80 21.09
CA CYS A 193 -23.95 -20.87 21.83
C CYS A 193 -24.93 -21.64 22.75
N GLU A 194 -25.56 -20.93 23.66
CA GLU A 194 -26.67 -21.49 24.46
C GLU A 194 -27.69 -22.20 23.55
N GLY A 195 -28.12 -23.39 23.93
CA GLY A 195 -28.97 -24.25 23.07
C GLY A 195 -28.20 -25.14 22.07
N LYS A 196 -26.87 -25.17 22.12
CA LYS A 196 -25.96 -25.94 21.24
C LYS A 196 -26.07 -25.62 19.76
N THR A 197 -26.43 -24.39 19.42
CA THR A 197 -26.45 -23.90 18.03
C THR A 197 -25.09 -23.40 17.60
N GLU A 198 -24.72 -23.68 16.36
CA GLU A 198 -23.52 -23.09 15.75
C GLU A 198 -23.81 -21.63 15.36
N LEU A 199 -22.86 -20.74 15.64
CA LEU A 199 -22.90 -19.36 15.11
C LEU A 199 -22.75 -19.38 13.60
N GLN A 200 -23.37 -18.44 12.94
CA GLN A 200 -23.22 -18.27 11.50
C GLN A 200 -22.52 -16.96 11.18
N ARG A 201 -21.69 -16.98 10.16
CA ARG A 201 -20.98 -15.86 9.60
C ARG A 201 -20.25 -15.05 10.69
N VAL A 202 -19.30 -15.71 11.36
CA VAL A 202 -18.47 -15.08 12.40
C VAL A 202 -17.45 -14.14 11.73
N SER A 203 -17.82 -12.86 11.64
CA SER A 203 -17.11 -11.84 10.87
C SER A 203 -15.92 -11.23 11.59
N ALA A 204 -15.97 -11.15 12.93
CA ALA A 204 -14.88 -10.63 13.74
C ALA A 204 -14.83 -11.30 15.11
N ILE A 205 -13.64 -11.47 15.66
CA ILE A 205 -13.38 -11.91 17.01
C ILE A 205 -12.41 -10.94 17.65
N HIS A 206 -12.69 -10.55 18.88
CA HIS A 206 -11.84 -9.61 19.62
C HIS A 206 -11.60 -10.11 21.05
N TRP A 207 -10.35 -10.16 21.46
CA TRP A 207 -9.96 -10.39 22.85
C TRP A 207 -9.94 -9.08 23.60
N GLY A 208 -10.88 -8.90 24.53
CA GLY A 208 -11.02 -7.68 25.32
C GLY A 208 -10.03 -7.62 26.46
N LYS A 209 -9.67 -6.40 26.88
CA LYS A 209 -8.85 -6.16 28.08
C LYS A 209 -9.54 -6.59 29.39
N ASP A 210 -10.83 -6.89 29.33
CA ASP A 210 -11.63 -7.47 30.41
C ASP A 210 -11.56 -9.01 30.44
N GLU A 211 -10.62 -9.60 29.68
CA GLU A 211 -10.37 -11.05 29.59
C GLU A 211 -11.57 -11.83 29.04
N LYS A 212 -12.37 -11.22 28.19
CA LYS A 212 -13.50 -11.86 27.49
C LYS A 212 -13.29 -11.87 25.99
N VAL A 213 -13.89 -12.86 25.33
CA VAL A 213 -13.89 -12.94 23.87
C VAL A 213 -15.21 -12.42 23.32
N TYR A 214 -15.10 -11.35 22.54
CA TYR A 214 -16.23 -10.76 21.84
C TYR A 214 -16.30 -11.31 20.42
N VAL A 215 -17.47 -11.83 20.03
CA VAL A 215 -17.68 -12.53 18.76
C VAL A 215 -18.79 -11.85 17.99
N ALA A 216 -18.46 -11.29 16.85
CA ALA A 216 -19.39 -10.68 15.91
C ALA A 216 -19.90 -11.72 14.91
N ALA A 217 -21.21 -11.85 14.77
CA ALA A 217 -21.84 -12.81 13.90
C ALA A 217 -23.05 -12.19 13.16
N ILE A 218 -23.74 -13.00 12.34
CA ILE A 218 -24.91 -12.53 11.57
C ILE A 218 -26.04 -12.08 12.49
N ASP A 219 -26.21 -12.76 13.62
CA ASP A 219 -27.29 -12.50 14.56
C ASP A 219 -26.94 -11.45 15.62
N GLY A 220 -25.75 -10.85 15.56
CA GLY A 220 -25.34 -9.81 16.49
C GLY A 220 -23.98 -10.02 17.15
N LEU A 221 -23.87 -9.53 18.40
CA LEU A 221 -22.66 -9.66 19.22
C LEU A 221 -22.86 -10.70 20.32
N PHE A 222 -21.89 -11.59 20.45
CA PHE A 222 -21.80 -12.59 21.51
C PHE A 222 -20.55 -12.34 22.36
N VAL A 223 -20.61 -12.74 23.62
CA VAL A 223 -19.48 -12.69 24.55
C VAL A 223 -19.25 -14.05 25.17
N TYR A 224 -18.02 -14.55 25.03
CA TYR A 224 -17.58 -15.75 25.72
C TYR A 224 -16.87 -15.36 27.01
N ASP A 225 -17.42 -15.85 28.11
CA ASP A 225 -16.89 -15.65 29.47
C ASP A 225 -17.04 -16.95 30.26
N LYS A 226 -15.96 -17.40 30.88
CA LYS A 226 -15.93 -18.58 31.79
C LYS A 226 -16.57 -19.85 31.23
N GLY A 227 -16.39 -20.11 29.96
CA GLY A 227 -16.89 -21.32 29.30
C GLY A 227 -18.26 -21.19 28.63
N GLU A 228 -18.93 -20.05 28.78
CA GLU A 228 -20.26 -19.81 28.20
C GLU A 228 -20.20 -18.70 27.13
N LEU A 229 -20.90 -18.94 26.02
CA LEU A 229 -21.08 -17.95 24.94
C LEU A 229 -22.51 -17.40 25.02
N LYS A 230 -22.63 -16.11 25.35
CA LYS A 230 -23.90 -15.43 25.56
C LYS A 230 -24.14 -14.34 24.50
N HIS A 231 -25.39 -14.22 24.06
CA HIS A 231 -25.84 -13.15 23.18
C HIS A 231 -25.97 -11.83 23.92
N VAL A 232 -25.35 -10.76 23.45
CA VAL A 232 -25.32 -9.46 24.14
C VAL A 232 -26.03 -8.37 23.31
N VAL A 233 -25.93 -8.39 21.99
CA VAL A 233 -26.60 -7.45 21.10
C VAL A 233 -27.32 -8.21 20.00
N ALA A 234 -28.66 -8.26 20.04
CA ALA A 234 -29.48 -9.11 19.19
C ALA A 234 -30.22 -8.37 18.05
N GLU A 235 -30.61 -7.12 18.24
CA GLU A 235 -31.62 -6.48 17.36
C GLU A 235 -31.07 -5.68 16.20
N GLU A 236 -29.73 -5.57 16.06
CA GLU A 236 -29.08 -4.65 15.15
C GLU A 236 -28.62 -5.29 13.82
N GLY A 237 -29.00 -6.55 13.59
CA GLY A 237 -28.56 -7.32 12.44
C GLY A 237 -27.10 -7.75 12.55
N GLN A 238 -26.48 -8.07 11.42
CA GLN A 238 -25.10 -8.53 11.37
C GLN A 238 -24.13 -7.49 11.97
N VAL A 239 -23.24 -7.95 12.85
CA VAL A 239 -22.08 -7.18 13.31
C VAL A 239 -20.88 -7.57 12.45
N PHE A 240 -20.25 -6.58 11.80
CA PHE A 240 -19.14 -6.80 10.88
C PHE A 240 -17.77 -6.66 11.55
N SER A 241 -17.65 -5.73 12.49
CA SER A 241 -16.37 -5.41 13.13
C SER A 241 -16.57 -4.91 14.55
N ILE A 242 -15.58 -5.20 15.39
CA ILE A 242 -15.52 -4.83 16.81
C ILE A 242 -14.25 -4.02 17.02
N LEU A 243 -14.34 -2.91 17.74
CA LEU A 243 -13.20 -2.11 18.16
C LEU A 243 -13.34 -1.76 19.64
N GLU A 244 -12.38 -2.17 20.46
CA GLU A 244 -12.26 -1.75 21.84
C GLU A 244 -11.63 -0.37 21.91
N ASN A 245 -12.32 0.60 22.53
CA ASN A 245 -11.78 1.92 22.80
C ASN A 245 -11.19 2.01 24.22
N THR A 246 -11.94 1.52 25.21
CA THR A 246 -11.49 1.39 26.60
C THR A 246 -11.97 0.05 27.17
N LEU A 247 -11.58 -0.27 28.39
CA LEU A 247 -11.97 -1.51 29.09
C LEU A 247 -13.49 -1.83 29.02
N THR A 248 -14.32 -0.81 28.96
CA THR A 248 -15.79 -0.97 28.97
C THR A 248 -16.47 -0.35 27.77
N ASP A 249 -15.77 0.31 26.89
CA ASP A 249 -16.32 1.07 25.77
C ASP A 249 -15.92 0.43 24.43
N TYR A 250 -16.90 -0.13 23.75
CA TYR A 250 -16.73 -0.85 22.49
C TYR A 250 -17.51 -0.17 21.37
N TRP A 251 -16.89 -0.10 20.19
CA TRP A 251 -17.56 0.33 18.97
C TRP A 251 -17.83 -0.87 18.09
N LEU A 252 -19.07 -0.96 17.61
CA LEU A 252 -19.53 -2.04 16.77
C LEU A 252 -20.01 -1.49 15.43
N LEU A 253 -19.50 -2.03 14.36
CA LEU A 253 -19.99 -1.74 13.02
C LEU A 253 -21.07 -2.76 12.69
N THR A 254 -22.32 -2.31 12.58
CA THR A 254 -23.44 -3.18 12.26
C THR A 254 -24.07 -2.83 10.93
N GLU A 255 -24.93 -3.69 10.43
CA GLU A 255 -25.69 -3.45 9.21
C GLU A 255 -26.53 -2.16 9.29
N LYS A 256 -27.16 -1.89 10.44
CA LYS A 256 -28.12 -0.81 10.61
C LYS A 256 -27.51 0.50 11.11
N ALA A 257 -26.45 0.45 11.90
CA ALA A 257 -25.89 1.62 12.56
C ALA A 257 -24.44 1.40 13.03
N LEU A 258 -23.75 2.48 13.36
CA LEU A 258 -22.57 2.43 14.21
C LEU A 258 -23.06 2.44 15.66
N LEU A 259 -22.64 1.45 16.44
CA LEU A 259 -23.03 1.34 17.85
C LEU A 259 -21.85 1.66 18.76
N ASN A 260 -22.16 2.26 19.88
CA ASN A 260 -21.26 2.37 21.01
C ASN A 260 -21.87 1.61 22.19
N LEU A 261 -21.20 0.54 22.64
CA LEU A 261 -21.61 -0.34 23.73
C LEU A 261 -20.75 -0.06 24.96
N ASP A 262 -21.39 0.30 26.06
CA ASP A 262 -20.79 0.29 27.40
C ASP A 262 -21.06 -1.06 28.06
N THR A 263 -20.04 -1.89 28.16
CA THR A 263 -20.18 -3.28 28.69
C THR A 263 -20.43 -3.32 30.19
N LYS A 264 -20.13 -2.25 30.94
CA LYS A 264 -20.39 -2.15 32.38
C LYS A 264 -21.86 -1.91 32.67
N THR A 265 -22.51 -1.08 31.86
CA THR A 265 -23.92 -0.69 32.08
C THR A 265 -24.88 -1.43 31.13
N GLY A 266 -24.37 -2.08 30.10
CA GLY A 266 -25.15 -2.65 29.00
C GLY A 266 -25.78 -1.59 28.08
N LYS A 267 -25.45 -0.33 28.24
CA LYS A 267 -26.01 0.77 27.44
C LYS A 267 -25.47 0.75 26.01
N ILE A 268 -26.39 0.80 25.05
CA ILE A 268 -26.07 0.92 23.63
C ILE A 268 -26.51 2.30 23.14
N THR A 269 -25.58 3.03 22.52
CA THR A 269 -25.87 4.28 21.83
C THR A 269 -25.73 4.06 20.31
N LYS A 270 -26.76 4.48 19.54
CA LYS A 270 -26.84 4.23 18.09
C LYS A 270 -26.56 5.53 17.31
N TYR A 271 -25.80 5.39 16.25
CA TYR A 271 -25.51 6.47 15.29
C TYR A 271 -25.89 5.96 13.90
N ALA A 272 -26.99 6.50 13.35
CA ALA A 272 -27.49 6.10 12.04
C ALA A 272 -26.45 6.40 10.95
N TRP A 273 -26.34 5.52 9.97
CA TRP A 273 -25.46 5.72 8.82
C TRP A 273 -25.85 6.95 8.02
N PRO A 274 -24.90 7.74 7.53
CA PRO A 274 -25.18 8.80 6.57
C PRO A 274 -25.89 8.25 5.32
N LEU A 275 -26.71 9.08 4.69
CA LEU A 275 -27.35 8.75 3.41
C LEU A 275 -26.28 8.25 2.41
N ARG A 276 -26.52 7.09 1.80
CA ARG A 276 -25.65 6.40 0.82
C ARG A 276 -24.52 5.54 1.42
N PHE A 277 -24.35 5.45 2.72
CA PHE A 277 -23.42 4.49 3.30
C PHE A 277 -24.18 3.21 3.66
N ASN A 278 -23.76 2.11 3.09
CA ASN A 278 -24.28 0.79 3.41
C ASN A 278 -23.08 -0.12 3.73
N PRO A 279 -22.80 -0.44 5.00
CA PRO A 279 -21.76 -1.36 5.35
C PRO A 279 -22.17 -2.74 4.87
N PHE A 280 -21.38 -3.32 4.02
CA PHE A 280 -21.59 -4.64 3.48
C PHE A 280 -20.38 -5.52 3.79
N PHE A 281 -20.60 -6.80 3.87
CA PHE A 281 -19.73 -7.98 3.92
C PHE A 281 -18.26 -7.83 4.39
N LEU A 282 -17.50 -6.82 3.98
CA LEU A 282 -16.09 -6.64 4.29
C LEU A 282 -15.81 -5.29 4.99
N ALA A 283 -16.81 -4.72 5.63
CA ALA A 283 -16.64 -3.47 6.36
C ALA A 283 -15.77 -3.66 7.60
N SER A 284 -14.90 -2.71 7.91
CA SER A 284 -14.03 -2.76 9.07
C SER A 284 -13.94 -1.44 9.81
N LEU A 285 -13.69 -1.53 11.12
CA LEU A 285 -13.41 -0.41 12.01
C LEU A 285 -11.93 -0.39 12.38
N ASN A 286 -11.36 0.80 12.33
CA ASN A 286 -10.05 1.10 12.90
C ASN A 286 -10.10 2.44 13.60
N SER A 287 -9.15 2.74 14.47
CA SER A 287 -9.10 4.03 15.14
C SER A 287 -7.69 4.60 15.19
N TYR A 288 -7.64 5.94 15.16
CA TYR A 288 -6.44 6.68 15.50
C TYR A 288 -6.83 7.86 16.38
N LYS A 289 -6.32 7.90 17.61
CA LYS A 289 -6.72 8.87 18.64
C LYS A 289 -8.25 8.83 18.84
N ASN A 290 -8.92 9.96 18.68
CA ASN A 290 -10.38 10.10 18.86
C ASN A 290 -11.18 9.97 17.56
N VAL A 291 -10.59 9.40 16.50
CA VAL A 291 -11.27 9.25 15.20
C VAL A 291 -11.38 7.78 14.84
N LEU A 292 -12.61 7.33 14.56
CA LEU A 292 -12.86 6.06 13.91
C LEU A 292 -12.75 6.23 12.39
N TYR A 293 -12.13 5.25 11.76
CA TYR A 293 -12.08 5.07 10.31
C TYR A 293 -12.89 3.84 9.95
N ILE A 294 -13.87 4.03 9.09
CA ILE A 294 -14.87 3.02 8.75
C ILE A 294 -14.77 2.78 7.26
N SER A 295 -14.39 1.58 6.86
CA SER A 295 -14.32 1.18 5.46
C SER A 295 -15.47 0.28 5.06
N ALA A 296 -15.84 0.32 3.78
CA ALA A 296 -16.79 -0.60 3.17
C ALA A 296 -16.40 -0.89 1.71
N GLU A 297 -16.90 -2.00 1.15
CA GLU A 297 -16.41 -2.53 -0.12
C GLU A 297 -16.60 -1.58 -1.31
N TYR A 298 -17.72 -0.88 -1.38
CA TYR A 298 -18.09 -0.04 -2.55
C TYR A 298 -18.33 1.43 -2.21
N ASN A 299 -18.03 1.84 -0.98
CA ASN A 299 -18.31 3.18 -0.51
C ASN A 299 -17.03 3.92 -0.12
N SER A 300 -17.12 5.22 -0.11
CA SER A 300 -16.08 6.07 0.47
C SER A 300 -15.88 5.71 1.93
N MET A 301 -14.65 5.82 2.40
CA MET A 301 -14.33 5.65 3.82
C MET A 301 -15.00 6.77 4.62
N LEU A 302 -15.70 6.40 5.69
CA LEU A 302 -16.25 7.34 6.66
C LEU A 302 -15.30 7.56 7.82
N ARG A 303 -15.37 8.73 8.41
CA ARG A 303 -14.73 9.04 9.70
C ARG A 303 -15.78 9.47 10.71
N PHE A 304 -15.58 9.04 11.95
CA PHE A 304 -16.43 9.40 13.06
C PHE A 304 -15.59 9.97 14.21
N ASP A 305 -15.96 11.15 14.68
CA ASP A 305 -15.33 11.79 15.83
C ASP A 305 -15.94 11.22 17.11
N MET A 306 -15.19 10.39 17.82
CA MET A 306 -15.65 9.74 19.06
C MET A 306 -15.88 10.73 20.20
N LYS A 307 -15.13 11.85 20.24
CA LYS A 307 -15.29 12.89 21.28
C LYS A 307 -16.57 13.69 21.08
N ASN A 308 -16.82 14.16 19.86
CA ASN A 308 -17.98 14.98 19.52
C ASN A 308 -19.19 14.12 19.09
N ARG A 309 -19.03 12.80 19.02
CA ARG A 309 -20.07 11.81 18.70
C ARG A 309 -20.82 12.09 17.40
N ARG A 310 -20.10 12.41 16.34
CA ARG A 310 -20.66 12.74 15.02
C ARG A 310 -19.80 12.24 13.87
N PHE A 311 -20.45 11.91 12.76
CA PHE A 311 -19.76 11.68 11.51
C PHE A 311 -19.07 12.95 11.04
N MET A 312 -17.85 12.80 10.59
CA MET A 312 -17.08 13.84 9.94
C MET A 312 -17.41 13.84 8.43
N ASN A 313 -17.01 14.91 7.73
CA ASN A 313 -17.15 14.93 6.28
C ASN A 313 -16.46 13.71 5.65
N GLU A 314 -17.03 13.21 4.56
CA GLU A 314 -16.48 12.09 3.81
C GLU A 314 -15.00 12.33 3.48
N PHE A 315 -14.20 11.33 3.73
CA PHE A 315 -12.82 11.33 3.30
C PHE A 315 -12.82 10.88 1.84
N ALA A 316 -12.56 11.81 0.91
CA ALA A 316 -12.43 11.47 -0.49
C ALA A 316 -11.07 10.75 -0.69
N VAL A 317 -11.10 9.43 -0.73
CA VAL A 317 -10.09 8.66 -1.44
C VAL A 317 -10.39 8.87 -2.93
N GLU A 318 -9.45 9.42 -3.68
CA GLU A 318 -9.62 9.53 -5.13
C GLU A 318 -9.85 8.13 -5.71
N ASP A 319 -10.88 7.99 -6.53
CA ASP A 319 -11.31 6.71 -7.13
C ASP A 319 -11.99 5.70 -6.17
N LYS A 320 -13.20 6.00 -5.84
CA LYS A 320 -14.11 5.55 -4.78
C LYS A 320 -14.59 4.09 -4.79
N LYS A 321 -13.92 3.16 -5.48
CA LYS A 321 -14.54 1.86 -5.73
C LYS A 321 -14.32 0.81 -4.65
N ARG A 322 -13.22 0.87 -3.88
CA ARG A 322 -12.93 -0.06 -2.79
C ARG A 322 -12.06 0.62 -1.74
N THR A 323 -12.50 0.62 -0.49
CA THR A 323 -11.69 1.10 0.65
C THR A 323 -11.40 0.00 1.66
N TYR A 324 -11.63 -1.23 1.28
CA TYR A 324 -11.36 -2.44 2.05
C TYR A 324 -10.34 -3.32 1.31
N PRO A 325 -9.43 -3.99 2.00
CA PRO A 325 -9.15 -3.89 3.43
C PRO A 325 -8.50 -2.57 3.85
N LEU A 326 -8.65 -2.24 5.15
CA LEU A 326 -8.08 -1.05 5.77
C LEU A 326 -7.42 -1.44 7.09
N ILE A 327 -6.21 -0.95 7.33
CA ILE A 327 -5.53 -1.06 8.64
C ILE A 327 -4.89 0.26 9.04
N ILE A 328 -4.75 0.48 10.34
CA ILE A 328 -3.99 1.59 10.90
C ILE A 328 -2.87 1.02 11.75
N ASP A 329 -1.65 1.46 11.47
CA ASP A 329 -0.48 1.11 12.24
C ASP A 329 0.52 2.27 12.29
N GLY A 330 1.13 2.52 13.45
CA GLY A 330 2.14 3.58 13.63
C GLY A 330 1.67 4.99 13.22
N GLY A 331 0.35 5.26 13.21
CA GLY A 331 -0.21 6.52 12.72
C GLY A 331 -0.28 6.64 11.20
N GLN A 332 -0.04 5.55 10.50
CA GLN A 332 -0.25 5.39 9.07
C GLN A 332 -1.56 4.65 8.81
N LEU A 333 -2.30 5.13 7.83
CA LEU A 333 -3.53 4.54 7.35
C LEU A 333 -3.24 3.87 6.00
N PHE A 334 -3.34 2.55 5.95
CA PHE A 334 -3.22 1.73 4.75
C PHE A 334 -4.61 1.47 4.20
N VAL A 335 -4.90 1.98 3.01
CA VAL A 335 -6.21 1.85 2.36
C VAL A 335 -6.04 1.16 1.02
N ASN A 336 -6.78 0.08 0.81
CA ASN A 336 -6.85 -0.53 -0.51
C ASN A 336 -7.66 0.36 -1.47
N THR A 337 -7.12 0.57 -2.65
CA THR A 337 -7.76 1.30 -3.75
C THR A 337 -7.63 0.52 -5.06
N THR A 338 -8.25 0.99 -6.12
CA THR A 338 -8.09 0.39 -7.46
C THR A 338 -6.65 0.46 -7.99
N TRP A 339 -5.87 1.42 -7.49
CA TRP A 339 -4.47 1.65 -7.91
C TRP A 339 -3.44 0.94 -7.03
N GLY A 340 -3.88 0.23 -6.00
CA GLY A 340 -3.04 -0.42 -5.00
C GLY A 340 -3.37 0.06 -3.60
N ILE A 341 -2.41 0.01 -2.69
CA ILE A 341 -2.57 0.46 -1.31
C ILE A 341 -2.03 1.88 -1.19
N GLU A 342 -2.90 2.82 -0.88
CA GLU A 342 -2.50 4.16 -0.50
C GLU A 342 -2.17 4.20 0.99
N VAL A 343 -1.00 4.74 1.32
CA VAL A 343 -0.57 4.92 2.70
C VAL A 343 -0.62 6.41 3.03
N LEU A 344 -1.52 6.75 3.95
CA LEU A 344 -1.77 8.13 4.36
C LEU A 344 -1.33 8.34 5.81
N SER A 345 -0.92 9.55 6.14
CA SER A 345 -0.72 9.94 7.54
C SER A 345 -2.06 10.21 8.22
N CYS A 346 -2.39 9.50 9.30
CA CYS A 346 -3.59 9.76 10.09
C CYS A 346 -3.63 11.17 10.69
N ALA A 347 -2.47 11.77 10.97
CA ALA A 347 -2.36 13.09 11.57
C ALA A 347 -2.68 14.22 10.58
N THR A 348 -2.26 14.08 9.32
CA THR A 348 -2.39 15.14 8.30
C THR A 348 -3.37 14.79 7.19
N ASN A 349 -3.82 13.54 7.10
CA ASN A 349 -4.61 12.96 6.02
C ASN A 349 -3.94 13.09 4.62
N ARG A 350 -2.62 13.25 4.59
CA ARG A 350 -1.88 13.35 3.33
C ARG A 350 -1.34 11.99 2.91
N LEU A 351 -1.42 11.73 1.62
CA LEU A 351 -0.78 10.58 1.00
C LEU A 351 0.74 10.66 1.22
N GLN A 352 1.33 9.59 1.73
CA GLN A 352 2.76 9.44 1.92
C GLN A 352 3.39 8.68 0.76
N TYR A 353 2.83 7.53 0.41
CA TYR A 353 3.26 6.70 -0.72
C TYR A 353 2.17 5.72 -1.12
N THR A 354 2.35 5.09 -2.28
CA THR A 354 1.47 4.04 -2.78
C THR A 354 2.25 2.75 -2.99
N ILE A 355 1.66 1.62 -2.59
CA ILE A 355 2.16 0.27 -2.84
C ILE A 355 1.30 -0.32 -3.95
N ALA A 356 1.88 -0.54 -5.12
CA ALA A 356 1.14 -1.04 -6.28
C ALA A 356 1.93 -2.09 -7.04
N ALA A 357 1.21 -2.94 -7.78
CA ALA A 357 1.83 -3.83 -8.74
C ALA A 357 2.52 -3.01 -9.84
N ASP A 358 3.75 -3.41 -10.16
CA ASP A 358 4.54 -2.84 -11.26
C ASP A 358 4.05 -3.48 -12.58
N GLU A 359 4.03 -2.70 -13.68
CA GLU A 359 3.64 -3.18 -15.01
C GLU A 359 4.44 -4.40 -15.45
N ASP A 360 5.72 -4.45 -15.10
CA ASP A 360 6.64 -5.57 -15.41
C ASP A 360 6.66 -6.65 -14.30
N MET A 361 5.84 -6.51 -13.25
CA MET A 361 5.79 -7.39 -12.06
C MET A 361 7.16 -7.64 -11.40
N ARG A 362 8.10 -6.71 -11.51
CA ARG A 362 9.47 -6.83 -10.98
C ARG A 362 9.53 -6.77 -9.46
N ASN A 363 8.55 -6.11 -8.85
CA ASN A 363 8.43 -6.03 -7.39
C ASN A 363 7.80 -7.29 -6.77
N GLY A 364 7.41 -8.29 -7.58
CA GLY A 364 6.77 -9.53 -7.13
C GLY A 364 5.27 -9.42 -6.86
N LEU A 365 4.70 -8.22 -6.91
CA LEU A 365 3.27 -7.99 -6.74
C LEU A 365 2.58 -8.10 -8.11
N ARG A 366 1.64 -9.05 -8.26
CA ARG A 366 0.99 -9.35 -9.55
C ARG A 366 -0.35 -8.66 -9.77
N SER A 367 -0.93 -8.10 -8.73
CA SER A 367 -2.26 -7.50 -8.78
C SER A 367 -2.41 -6.42 -7.72
N ASN A 368 -3.26 -5.45 -7.99
CA ASN A 368 -3.71 -4.44 -7.04
C ASN A 368 -5.05 -4.81 -6.38
N GLN A 369 -5.56 -6.02 -6.63
CA GLN A 369 -6.80 -6.50 -6.03
C GLN A 369 -6.50 -7.31 -4.76
N PHE A 370 -6.55 -6.63 -3.62
CA PHE A 370 -6.31 -7.23 -2.32
C PHE A 370 -7.65 -7.56 -1.65
N TYR A 371 -7.74 -8.77 -1.10
CA TYR A 371 -8.90 -9.27 -0.37
C TYR A 371 -8.73 -9.11 1.14
N SER A 372 -7.51 -9.30 1.62
CA SER A 372 -7.16 -9.13 3.02
C SER A 372 -5.80 -8.46 3.17
N MET A 373 -5.60 -7.80 4.29
CA MET A 373 -4.35 -7.12 4.63
C MET A 373 -4.08 -7.32 6.12
N TYR A 374 -2.84 -7.64 6.45
CA TYR A 374 -2.39 -7.81 7.82
C TYR A 374 -0.98 -7.22 7.99
N LYS A 375 -0.74 -6.50 9.08
CA LYS A 375 0.56 -5.95 9.40
C LYS A 375 0.92 -6.27 10.85
N LYS A 376 2.10 -6.83 11.10
CA LYS A 376 2.67 -7.01 12.44
C LYS A 376 4.15 -6.63 12.39
N GLY A 377 4.55 -5.70 13.22
CA GLY A 377 5.90 -5.11 13.15
C GLY A 377 6.14 -4.46 11.78
N THR A 378 7.26 -4.79 11.15
CA THR A 378 7.66 -4.25 9.85
C THR A 378 7.08 -5.01 8.66
N THR A 379 6.48 -6.18 8.86
CA THR A 379 5.99 -7.02 7.77
C THR A 379 4.54 -6.72 7.43
N LEU A 380 4.30 -6.43 6.16
CA LEU A 380 2.97 -6.30 5.56
C LEU A 380 2.66 -7.56 4.75
N TRP A 381 1.51 -8.16 5.03
CA TRP A 381 0.96 -9.33 4.37
C TRP A 381 -0.28 -8.94 3.59
N LEU A 382 -0.37 -9.33 2.32
CA LEU A 382 -1.43 -8.97 1.40
C LEU A 382 -2.04 -10.25 0.80
N GLY A 383 -3.29 -10.55 1.12
CA GLY A 383 -4.06 -11.58 0.45
C GLY A 383 -4.55 -11.07 -0.90
N ILE A 384 -4.06 -11.66 -1.98
CA ILE A 384 -4.41 -11.28 -3.34
C ILE A 384 -5.58 -12.15 -3.80
N PHE A 385 -6.59 -11.54 -4.44
CA PHE A 385 -7.69 -12.29 -5.02
C PHE A 385 -7.18 -13.31 -6.05
N SER A 386 -7.41 -14.60 -5.79
CA SER A 386 -6.90 -15.72 -6.60
C SER A 386 -5.38 -15.72 -6.85
N GLY A 387 -4.61 -15.01 -6.01
CA GLY A 387 -3.17 -14.80 -6.22
C GLY A 387 -2.26 -15.29 -5.09
N GLY A 388 -2.82 -15.89 -4.05
CA GLY A 388 -2.09 -16.26 -2.84
C GLY A 388 -1.84 -15.07 -1.93
N ILE A 389 -0.74 -15.11 -1.22
CA ILE A 389 -0.31 -14.04 -0.31
C ILE A 389 0.98 -13.44 -0.82
N ALA A 390 1.05 -12.12 -0.90
CA ALA A 390 2.30 -11.39 -1.07
C ALA A 390 2.71 -10.76 0.27
N TYR A 391 3.99 -10.76 0.59
CA TYR A 391 4.48 -10.14 1.81
C TYR A 391 5.80 -9.41 1.61
N SER A 392 5.96 -8.30 2.33
CA SER A 392 7.14 -7.44 2.26
C SER A 392 7.38 -6.75 3.59
N GLN A 393 8.63 -6.36 3.85
CA GLN A 393 8.97 -5.51 4.98
C GLN A 393 8.82 -4.04 4.58
N VAL A 394 7.87 -3.35 5.19
CA VAL A 394 7.46 -1.98 4.78
C VAL A 394 8.36 -0.90 5.39
N GLU A 395 9.02 -1.18 6.52
CA GLU A 395 9.78 -0.21 7.31
C GLU A 395 11.27 -0.51 7.39
N ASN A 396 11.75 -1.57 6.73
CA ASN A 396 13.13 -1.98 6.87
C ASN A 396 14.03 -1.36 5.80
N ASP A 397 14.61 -0.19 6.09
CA ASP A 397 15.69 0.41 5.31
C ASP A 397 17.08 -0.23 5.64
N ALA A 398 17.11 -1.31 6.45
CA ALA A 398 18.36 -1.96 6.86
C ALA A 398 19.12 -2.61 5.68
N PHE A 399 18.42 -2.94 4.60
CA PHE A 399 19.02 -3.49 3.39
C PHE A 399 18.53 -2.76 2.14
N ASN A 400 19.32 -1.81 1.68
CA ASN A 400 19.09 -1.18 0.38
C ASN A 400 19.56 -2.09 -0.75
N VAL A 401 18.68 -2.35 -1.73
CA VAL A 401 19.11 -3.00 -2.97
C VAL A 401 19.77 -1.96 -3.86
N TYR A 402 21.07 -1.99 -3.88
CA TYR A 402 21.84 -1.10 -4.72
C TYR A 402 21.88 -1.65 -6.16
N ARG A 403 21.32 -0.89 -7.10
CA ARG A 403 21.42 -1.20 -8.54
C ARG A 403 22.46 -0.28 -9.15
N LEU A 404 23.53 -0.88 -9.64
CA LEU A 404 24.60 -0.14 -10.31
C LEU A 404 24.06 0.47 -11.61
N PRO A 405 24.15 1.80 -11.80
CA PRO A 405 23.67 2.46 -13.01
C PRO A 405 24.54 2.08 -14.23
N GLY A 406 23.91 1.84 -15.37
CA GLY A 406 24.58 1.72 -16.66
C GLY A 406 25.46 0.49 -16.90
N ALA A 407 25.51 -0.46 -15.99
CA ALA A 407 26.27 -1.67 -16.17
C ALA A 407 25.43 -2.74 -16.87
N GLU A 408 25.91 -3.26 -18.00
CA GLU A 408 25.43 -4.54 -18.52
C GLU A 408 25.82 -5.63 -17.53
N PHE A 409 24.86 -6.11 -16.75
CA PHE A 409 25.09 -7.13 -15.75
C PHE A 409 25.16 -8.51 -16.38
N THR A 410 26.36 -8.97 -16.66
CA THR A 410 26.62 -10.40 -16.89
C THR A 410 26.44 -11.18 -15.58
N THR A 411 26.21 -12.48 -15.68
CA THR A 411 26.13 -13.37 -14.49
C THR A 411 27.37 -13.28 -13.60
N LEU A 412 28.53 -12.97 -14.17
CA LEU A 412 29.81 -12.85 -13.46
C LEU A 412 29.95 -11.52 -12.69
N ASN A 413 29.43 -10.41 -13.25
CA ASN A 413 29.43 -9.10 -12.58
C ASN A 413 28.46 -9.05 -11.38
N ARG A 414 27.45 -9.93 -11.35
CA ARG A 414 26.52 -10.06 -10.22
C ARG A 414 27.10 -10.80 -9.03
N GLN A 415 28.22 -11.50 -9.21
CA GLN A 415 28.89 -12.22 -8.12
C GLN A 415 29.85 -11.28 -7.40
N VAL A 416 29.31 -10.48 -6.48
CA VAL A 416 30.11 -9.64 -5.59
C VAL A 416 30.84 -10.51 -4.58
N ARG A 417 32.14 -10.30 -4.43
CA ARG A 417 33.01 -11.04 -3.50
C ARG A 417 33.57 -10.17 -2.39
N SER A 418 33.78 -8.90 -2.69
CA SER A 418 34.28 -7.92 -1.72
C SER A 418 33.77 -6.53 -2.05
N PHE A 419 33.76 -5.67 -1.06
CA PHE A 419 33.51 -4.26 -1.25
C PHE A 419 34.29 -3.43 -0.26
N CYS A 420 34.59 -2.18 -0.62
CA CYS A 420 35.23 -1.21 0.25
C CYS A 420 34.54 0.14 0.05
N ILE A 421 34.17 0.80 1.14
CA ILE A 421 33.64 2.15 1.13
C ILE A 421 34.82 3.10 1.18
N VAL A 422 35.03 3.85 0.09
CA VAL A 422 36.08 4.83 -0.03
C VAL A 422 35.64 6.16 0.60
N SER A 423 34.39 6.53 0.35
CA SER A 423 33.73 7.72 0.90
C SER A 423 32.21 7.52 0.86
N ASP A 424 31.46 8.50 1.35
CA ASP A 424 29.98 8.50 1.23
C ASP A 424 29.51 8.43 -0.21
N ASP A 425 30.33 8.90 -1.16
CA ASP A 425 30.02 8.91 -2.60
C ASP A 425 30.61 7.70 -3.34
N VAL A 426 31.83 7.31 -3.00
CA VAL A 426 32.64 6.37 -3.80
C VAL A 426 32.78 5.03 -3.11
N LYS A 427 32.49 3.96 -3.89
CA LYS A 427 32.61 2.58 -3.44
C LYS A 427 33.41 1.76 -4.45
N LEU A 428 34.26 0.86 -3.94
CA LEU A 428 34.93 -0.16 -4.71
C LEU A 428 34.23 -1.51 -4.49
N ILE A 429 33.87 -2.18 -5.60
CA ILE A 429 33.16 -3.48 -5.55
C ILE A 429 33.97 -4.50 -6.36
N GLY A 430 34.45 -5.51 -5.67
CA GLY A 430 35.17 -6.64 -6.29
C GLY A 430 34.18 -7.70 -6.76
N THR A 431 34.23 -8.03 -8.03
CA THR A 431 33.35 -9.04 -8.64
C THR A 431 34.19 -10.19 -9.24
N ARG A 432 33.51 -11.17 -9.82
CA ARG A 432 34.17 -12.25 -10.58
C ARG A 432 34.62 -11.79 -11.95
N ASN A 433 34.24 -10.61 -12.41
CA ASN A 433 34.55 -10.07 -13.73
C ASN A 433 35.09 -8.64 -13.68
N GLY A 434 35.91 -8.33 -12.69
CA GLY A 434 36.59 -7.06 -12.52
C GLY A 434 36.28 -6.32 -11.24
N LEU A 435 36.97 -5.21 -11.07
CA LEU A 435 36.79 -4.23 -10.02
C LEU A 435 35.87 -3.11 -10.54
N LEU A 436 34.82 -2.80 -9.79
CA LEU A 436 33.91 -1.69 -10.09
C LEU A 436 34.20 -0.53 -9.15
N LEU A 437 34.36 0.67 -9.69
CA LEU A 437 34.32 1.92 -8.97
C LEU A 437 32.97 2.58 -9.22
N VAL A 438 32.24 2.83 -8.16
CA VAL A 438 30.88 3.37 -8.17
C VAL A 438 30.89 4.75 -7.54
N SER A 439 30.45 5.78 -8.26
CA SER A 439 30.11 7.10 -7.70
C SER A 439 28.59 7.25 -7.68
N GLU A 440 28.03 7.46 -6.48
CA GLU A 440 26.59 7.65 -6.31
C GLU A 440 26.13 9.03 -6.78
N LYS A 441 26.92 10.06 -6.51
CA LYS A 441 26.62 11.44 -6.93
C LYS A 441 26.62 11.61 -8.45
N GLU A 442 27.59 10.99 -9.11
CA GLU A 442 27.68 11.02 -10.56
C GLU A 442 26.77 10.00 -11.24
N ASN A 443 26.16 9.11 -10.47
CA ASN A 443 25.37 7.97 -10.97
C ASN A 443 26.13 7.17 -12.04
N ARG A 444 27.41 6.87 -11.77
CA ARG A 444 28.35 6.31 -12.73
C ARG A 444 29.07 5.09 -12.16
N VAL A 445 29.27 4.08 -13.01
CA VAL A 445 30.09 2.92 -12.72
C VAL A 445 31.23 2.85 -13.72
N ARG A 446 32.46 2.68 -13.23
CA ARG A 446 33.64 2.41 -14.03
C ARG A 446 34.14 1.01 -13.70
N THR A 447 34.32 0.18 -14.71
CA THR A 447 34.82 -1.19 -14.56
C THR A 447 36.29 -1.25 -14.92
N PHE A 448 37.10 -1.92 -14.10
CA PHE A 448 38.50 -2.20 -14.33
C PHE A 448 38.69 -3.69 -14.51
N THR A 449 39.25 -4.06 -15.67
CA THR A 449 39.54 -5.45 -16.02
C THR A 449 41.01 -5.63 -16.37
N THR A 450 41.46 -6.86 -16.48
CA THR A 450 42.83 -7.17 -16.96
C THR A 450 43.12 -6.68 -18.38
N GLN A 451 42.09 -6.43 -19.19
CA GLN A 451 42.21 -5.86 -20.53
C GLN A 451 42.59 -4.38 -20.47
N ASP A 452 41.98 -3.65 -19.57
CA ASP A 452 42.21 -2.19 -19.41
C ASP A 452 43.41 -1.90 -18.51
N TYR A 453 43.67 -2.80 -17.56
CA TYR A 453 44.70 -2.68 -16.52
C TYR A 453 45.47 -4.00 -16.39
N PRO A 454 46.51 -4.24 -17.17
CA PRO A 454 47.29 -5.48 -17.13
C PRO A 454 47.96 -5.78 -15.77
N ALA A 455 48.16 -4.77 -14.94
CA ALA A 455 48.63 -4.94 -13.57
C ALA A 455 47.61 -5.67 -12.66
N LEU A 456 46.35 -5.70 -13.04
CA LEU A 456 45.35 -6.53 -12.40
C LEU A 456 45.54 -7.98 -12.87
N LEU A 457 46.10 -8.82 -12.06
CA LEU A 457 46.54 -10.19 -12.46
C LEU A 457 45.36 -11.11 -12.83
N SER A 458 44.15 -10.83 -12.32
CA SER A 458 42.92 -11.58 -12.67
C SER A 458 41.70 -10.67 -12.54
N ASN A 459 40.67 -10.93 -13.36
CA ASN A 459 39.38 -10.26 -13.22
C ASN A 459 38.57 -10.70 -11.99
N SER A 460 38.95 -11.81 -11.37
CA SER A 460 38.28 -12.32 -10.19
C SER A 460 38.86 -11.67 -8.90
N ILE A 461 38.19 -10.67 -8.39
CA ILE A 461 38.63 -9.91 -7.23
C ILE A 461 38.11 -10.62 -5.96
N LEU A 462 39.03 -10.97 -5.06
CA LEU A 462 38.72 -11.69 -3.84
C LEU A 462 38.51 -10.78 -2.65
N PHE A 463 39.39 -9.78 -2.51
CA PHE A 463 39.28 -8.80 -1.44
C PHE A 463 39.78 -7.42 -1.88
N ILE A 464 39.35 -6.39 -1.15
CA ILE A 464 39.78 -5.01 -1.29
C ILE A 464 40.00 -4.47 0.11
N GLN A 465 41.18 -3.92 0.37
CA GLN A 465 41.52 -3.38 1.68
C GLN A 465 42.30 -2.06 1.54
N PRO A 466 41.99 -1.02 2.29
CA PRO A 466 42.81 0.20 2.34
C PRO A 466 44.24 -0.13 2.78
N PHE A 467 45.24 0.52 2.18
CA PHE A 467 46.65 0.26 2.44
C PHE A 467 47.48 1.54 2.37
N GLY A 468 48.08 1.91 3.44
CA GLY A 468 49.17 2.91 3.49
C GLY A 468 48.81 4.39 3.39
N GLY A 469 47.95 4.80 2.45
CA GLY A 469 47.54 6.20 2.21
C GLY A 469 46.02 6.33 2.07
N GLU A 470 45.54 7.58 1.99
CA GLU A 470 44.08 7.86 1.86
C GLU A 470 43.45 7.25 0.62
N ASP A 471 44.22 7.09 -0.49
CA ASP A 471 43.76 6.63 -1.81
C ASP A 471 44.38 5.30 -2.26
N ASP A 472 45.14 4.62 -1.42
CA ASP A 472 45.82 3.38 -1.75
C ASP A 472 45.01 2.14 -1.29
N TYR A 473 44.85 1.17 -2.20
CA TYR A 473 44.10 -0.04 -1.94
C TYR A 473 44.85 -1.29 -2.37
N LEU A 474 44.94 -2.26 -1.48
CA LEU A 474 45.40 -3.59 -1.80
C LEU A 474 44.25 -4.43 -2.39
N ILE A 475 44.47 -4.94 -3.60
CA ILE A 475 43.46 -5.72 -4.31
C ILE A 475 43.99 -7.15 -4.49
N GLY A 476 43.31 -8.09 -3.85
CA GLY A 476 43.60 -9.51 -3.98
C GLY A 476 42.79 -10.15 -5.11
N THR A 477 43.46 -10.93 -5.95
CA THR A 477 42.86 -11.64 -7.07
C THR A 477 43.09 -13.16 -6.98
N THR A 478 42.47 -13.93 -7.86
CA THR A 478 42.65 -15.39 -7.90
C THR A 478 43.98 -15.84 -8.50
N LYS A 479 44.82 -14.95 -8.98
CA LYS A 479 46.19 -15.22 -9.50
C LYS A 479 47.16 -14.27 -8.84
#